data_811704f1528c9eebf5cbfdd3eefebdec
#
_entry.id   811704f1528c9eebf5cbfdd3eefebdec
#
_cell.length_a   1.000
_cell.length_b   1.000
_cell.length_c   1.000
_cell.angle_alpha   90.00
_cell.angle_beta   90.00
_cell.angle_gamma   90.00
#
_symmetry.space_group_name_H-M   'P 1'
#
loop_
_entity.id
_entity.type
_entity.pdbx_description
1 polymer ?
#
loop_
_entity_poly.entity_id
_entity_poly.type
_entity_poly.pdbx_seq_one_letter_code
_entity_poly.pdbx_strand_id
1 'polypeptide(L)'
;MKYAVQAARTAIKNTKDLEKNENTIRGYLRDSLFVNNKDLRLVLFDLLKRQYEVSNEKMYRSESIDTAAHSRVGKRLFLAAESLDSIDALPNSKGVSSPSYRKRNSQYLTQYRPNMLKGAIYFMSRKQWQDAWDQLDIYLNVPRSPLFSGVAQDTTHTDFASFLAVMTAYKLNDKNKAEKYLSQAINYVPRREFMLRKIAELEVAQGDTAKYVDILTKGFRYYPQSEHFFPRLIDYYIGKGELKTALSFTDEAMQKDSLNPLFLYAKHNILMYEKNYGEALLYGKKVLLQNDSLAAPNYNIGYIYYLRAEEAMANRDKSMRQRMKEAQKQYKNSLPYMERYRALEPDDAERWRPILYDIYLNLNMGDKFREIDSLGN
;
A
#
# COMPACT_ATOMS: atom_id res chain seq x y z
N MET A 1 26.46 15.88 -41.09
CA MET A 1 25.72 14.61 -40.98
C MET A 1 26.45 13.44 -41.66
N LYS A 2 26.67 13.41 -42.98
CA LYS A 2 27.29 12.25 -43.67
C LYS A 2 28.63 11.82 -43.06
N TYR A 3 29.54 12.77 -42.78
CA TYR A 3 30.84 12.47 -42.17
C TYR A 3 30.67 11.88 -40.74
N ALA A 4 29.71 12.37 -39.94
CA ALA A 4 29.44 11.85 -38.60
C ALA A 4 28.92 10.39 -38.66
N VAL A 5 28.02 10.08 -39.60
CA VAL A 5 27.53 8.72 -39.86
C VAL A 5 28.66 7.78 -40.26
N GLN A 6 29.55 8.22 -41.15
CA GLN A 6 30.71 7.43 -41.58
C GLN A 6 31.70 7.20 -40.43
N ALA A 7 32.00 8.22 -39.63
CA ALA A 7 32.85 8.10 -38.44
C ALA A 7 32.25 7.11 -37.41
N ALA A 8 30.95 7.19 -37.17
CA ALA A 8 30.25 6.27 -36.29
C ALA A 8 30.32 4.82 -36.79
N ARG A 9 30.09 4.57 -38.06
CA ARG A 9 30.22 3.21 -38.66
C ARG A 9 31.64 2.67 -38.55
N THR A 10 32.65 3.52 -38.73
CA THR A 10 34.07 3.15 -38.52
C THR A 10 34.33 2.82 -37.07
N ALA A 11 33.79 3.61 -36.11
CA ALA A 11 33.90 3.37 -34.67
C ALA A 11 33.28 2.03 -34.25
N ILE A 12 32.11 1.69 -34.80
CA ILE A 12 31.43 0.39 -34.57
C ILE A 12 32.35 -0.75 -35.04
N LYS A 13 32.91 -0.65 -36.23
CA LYS A 13 33.78 -1.68 -36.80
C LYS A 13 35.06 -1.88 -36.00
N ASN A 14 35.71 -0.79 -35.59
CA ASN A 14 37.01 -0.81 -34.91
C ASN A 14 36.88 -0.87 -33.41
N THR A 15 35.68 -0.73 -32.84
CA THR A 15 35.40 -0.71 -31.40
C THR A 15 36.17 0.40 -30.66
N LYS A 16 36.39 1.54 -31.35
CA LYS A 16 37.09 2.72 -30.81
C LYS A 16 36.18 3.95 -30.87
N ASP A 17 36.34 4.87 -29.91
CA ASP A 17 35.61 6.14 -29.86
C ASP A 17 34.06 6.00 -29.90
N LEU A 18 33.50 4.88 -29.42
CA LEU A 18 32.09 4.59 -29.51
C LEU A 18 31.24 5.67 -28.80
N GLU A 19 31.61 6.05 -27.57
CA GLU A 19 30.90 7.05 -26.78
C GLU A 19 31.00 8.45 -27.40
N LYS A 20 32.17 8.83 -27.91
CA LYS A 20 32.36 10.11 -28.61
C LYS A 20 31.42 10.20 -29.81
N ASN A 21 31.34 9.13 -30.63
CA ASN A 21 30.45 9.09 -31.76
C ASN A 21 28.98 9.04 -31.38
N GLU A 22 28.61 8.33 -30.26
CA GLU A 22 27.25 8.37 -29.68
C GLU A 22 26.84 9.82 -29.39
N ASN A 23 27.69 10.58 -28.70
CA ASN A 23 27.41 11.97 -28.34
C ASN A 23 27.26 12.85 -29.57
N THR A 24 28.07 12.65 -30.61
CA THR A 24 27.95 13.36 -31.85
C THR A 24 26.62 13.08 -32.57
N ILE A 25 26.21 11.82 -32.70
CA ILE A 25 24.95 11.44 -33.33
C ILE A 25 23.76 11.98 -32.51
N ARG A 26 23.81 11.92 -31.16
CA ARG A 26 22.79 12.53 -30.29
C ARG A 26 22.69 14.05 -30.49
N GLY A 27 23.82 14.72 -30.72
CA GLY A 27 23.83 16.14 -31.06
C GLY A 27 23.01 16.44 -32.30
N TYR A 28 23.21 15.70 -33.40
CA TYR A 28 22.37 15.84 -34.57
C TYR A 28 20.90 15.53 -34.34
N LEU A 29 20.55 14.50 -33.55
CA LEU A 29 19.16 14.12 -33.27
C LEU A 29 18.42 15.13 -32.35
N ARG A 30 19.11 16.09 -31.75
CA ARG A 30 18.50 17.23 -31.02
C ARG A 30 18.07 18.36 -31.95
N ASP A 31 18.63 18.41 -33.17
CA ASP A 31 18.26 19.39 -34.17
C ASP A 31 16.92 19.00 -34.80
N SER A 32 15.99 19.97 -34.88
CA SER A 32 14.67 19.78 -35.47
C SER A 32 14.71 19.26 -36.92
N LEU A 33 15.75 19.58 -37.67
CA LEU A 33 15.96 19.11 -39.05
C LEU A 33 16.24 17.61 -39.11
N PHE A 34 16.80 17.03 -38.07
CA PHE A 34 17.27 15.64 -38.05
C PHE A 34 16.57 14.76 -37.03
N VAL A 35 15.70 15.32 -36.18
CA VAL A 35 15.01 14.60 -35.09
C VAL A 35 14.30 13.33 -35.60
N ASN A 36 13.75 13.32 -36.78
CA ASN A 36 13.06 12.18 -37.40
C ASN A 36 13.93 11.40 -38.39
N ASN A 37 15.24 11.61 -38.39
CA ASN A 37 16.11 10.92 -39.33
C ASN A 37 16.35 9.47 -38.93
N LYS A 38 15.79 8.53 -39.68
CA LYS A 38 15.86 7.09 -39.46
C LYS A 38 17.31 6.56 -39.48
N ASP A 39 18.16 7.03 -40.40
CA ASP A 39 19.55 6.54 -40.52
C ASP A 39 20.37 6.94 -39.28
N LEU A 40 20.18 8.16 -38.74
CA LEU A 40 20.84 8.59 -37.52
C LEU A 40 20.40 7.76 -36.33
N ARG A 41 19.10 7.43 -36.20
CA ARG A 41 18.60 6.57 -35.13
C ARG A 41 19.11 5.14 -35.23
N LEU A 42 19.21 4.60 -36.46
CA LEU A 42 19.80 3.28 -36.68
C LEU A 42 21.28 3.25 -36.28
N VAL A 43 22.05 4.26 -36.67
CA VAL A 43 23.47 4.37 -36.30
C VAL A 43 23.64 4.55 -34.82
N LEU A 44 22.77 5.32 -34.13
CA LEU A 44 22.75 5.45 -32.67
C LEU A 44 22.50 4.10 -31.97
N PHE A 45 21.51 3.37 -32.45
CA PHE A 45 21.24 2.03 -31.97
C PHE A 45 22.44 1.08 -32.14
N ASP A 46 23.05 1.06 -33.30
CA ASP A 46 24.21 0.21 -33.60
C ASP A 46 25.44 0.58 -32.75
N LEU A 47 25.67 1.87 -32.47
CA LEU A 47 26.73 2.33 -31.57
C LEU A 47 26.51 1.83 -30.15
N LEU A 48 25.30 1.99 -29.61
CA LEU A 48 24.95 1.54 -28.27
C LEU A 48 24.96 0.02 -28.14
N LYS A 49 24.50 -0.66 -29.19
CA LYS A 49 24.58 -2.12 -29.29
C LYS A 49 26.04 -2.57 -29.17
N ARG A 50 26.95 -1.97 -29.94
CA ARG A 50 28.37 -2.34 -29.88
C ARG A 50 29.00 -2.01 -28.52
N GLN A 51 28.68 -0.86 -27.91
CA GLN A 51 29.15 -0.54 -26.56
C GLN A 51 28.70 -1.61 -25.51
N TYR A 52 27.44 -2.02 -25.63
CA TYR A 52 26.86 -3.02 -24.72
C TYR A 52 27.52 -4.40 -24.92
N GLU A 53 27.72 -4.81 -26.19
CA GLU A 53 28.40 -6.07 -26.53
C GLU A 53 29.81 -6.13 -25.99
N VAL A 54 30.61 -5.05 -26.15
CA VAL A 54 31.98 -4.99 -25.64
C VAL A 54 32.06 -5.19 -24.14
N SER A 55 31.15 -4.57 -23.40
CA SER A 55 31.09 -4.77 -21.94
C SER A 55 30.59 -6.16 -21.55
N ASN A 56 29.64 -6.75 -22.30
CA ASN A 56 29.22 -8.15 -22.11
C ASN A 56 30.34 -9.14 -22.41
N GLU A 57 31.11 -8.93 -23.46
CA GLU A 57 32.27 -9.77 -23.79
C GLU A 57 33.29 -9.79 -22.67
N LYS A 58 33.56 -8.64 -22.02
CA LYS A 58 34.42 -8.54 -20.84
C LYS A 58 33.84 -9.31 -19.65
N MET A 59 32.56 -9.15 -19.36
CA MET A 59 31.88 -9.91 -18.29
C MET A 59 31.99 -11.42 -18.54
N TYR A 60 31.77 -11.86 -19.76
CA TYR A 60 31.86 -13.28 -20.12
C TYR A 60 33.27 -13.85 -19.90
N ARG A 61 34.32 -13.03 -20.10
CA ARG A 61 35.72 -13.39 -19.80
C ARG A 61 36.10 -13.21 -18.33
N SER A 62 35.13 -12.91 -17.46
CA SER A 62 35.39 -12.61 -16.03
C SER A 62 36.29 -11.40 -15.80
N GLU A 63 36.41 -10.50 -16.77
CA GLU A 63 37.12 -9.24 -16.62
C GLU A 63 36.29 -8.23 -15.80
N SER A 64 36.98 -7.36 -15.07
CA SER A 64 36.31 -6.28 -14.32
C SER A 64 35.67 -5.28 -15.29
N ILE A 65 34.43 -4.90 -14.97
CA ILE A 65 33.68 -3.85 -15.69
C ILE A 65 33.09 -2.84 -14.71
N ASP A 66 32.83 -1.64 -15.19
CA ASP A 66 31.94 -0.71 -14.50
C ASP A 66 30.48 -1.14 -14.71
N THR A 67 29.91 -1.79 -13.69
CA THR A 67 28.52 -2.27 -13.72
C THR A 67 27.50 -1.14 -13.89
N ALA A 68 27.79 0.04 -13.30
CA ALA A 68 26.90 1.20 -13.45
C ALA A 68 26.89 1.70 -14.89
N ALA A 69 28.08 1.88 -15.48
CA ALA A 69 28.20 2.30 -16.88
C ALA A 69 27.55 1.28 -17.83
N HIS A 70 27.80 -0.03 -17.64
CA HIS A 70 27.18 -1.10 -18.41
C HIS A 70 25.64 -1.04 -18.34
N SER A 71 25.06 -0.94 -17.15
CA SER A 71 23.60 -0.86 -16.97
C SER A 71 23.01 0.41 -17.60
N ARG A 72 23.71 1.55 -17.50
CA ARG A 72 23.27 2.80 -18.18
C ARG A 72 23.35 2.70 -19.71
N VAL A 73 24.35 2.01 -20.26
CA VAL A 73 24.40 1.71 -21.70
C VAL A 73 23.20 0.84 -22.11
N GLY A 74 22.89 -0.20 -21.34
CA GLY A 74 21.71 -1.04 -21.56
C GLY A 74 20.42 -0.22 -21.60
N LYS A 75 20.19 0.67 -20.64
CA LYS A 75 19.06 1.60 -20.65
C LYS A 75 18.99 2.40 -21.96
N ARG A 76 20.12 3.04 -22.33
CA ARG A 76 20.18 3.86 -23.54
C ARG A 76 19.92 3.05 -24.81
N LEU A 77 20.35 1.79 -24.85
CA LEU A 77 20.14 0.86 -25.94
C LEU A 77 18.66 0.54 -26.16
N PHE A 78 17.93 0.21 -25.08
CA PHE A 78 16.48 -0.03 -25.17
C PHE A 78 15.73 1.20 -25.66
N LEU A 79 16.01 2.37 -25.09
CA LEU A 79 15.39 3.64 -25.50
C LEU A 79 15.70 4.01 -26.94
N ALA A 80 16.93 3.76 -27.43
CA ALA A 80 17.30 4.00 -28.81
C ALA A 80 16.57 3.07 -29.78
N ALA A 81 16.35 1.81 -29.39
CA ALA A 81 15.60 0.86 -30.19
C ALA A 81 14.12 1.26 -30.31
N GLU A 82 13.47 1.67 -29.19
CA GLU A 82 12.09 2.16 -29.22
C GLU A 82 11.96 3.44 -30.06
N SER A 83 12.91 4.33 -29.90
CA SER A 83 12.99 5.57 -30.73
C SER A 83 13.20 5.30 -32.21
N LEU A 84 13.98 4.28 -32.57
CA LEU A 84 14.12 3.84 -33.97
C LEU A 84 12.81 3.21 -34.45
N ASP A 85 12.22 2.33 -33.70
CA ASP A 85 10.97 1.64 -34.04
C ASP A 85 9.82 2.62 -34.29
N SER A 86 9.70 3.66 -33.45
CA SER A 86 8.66 4.68 -33.61
C SER A 86 8.71 5.41 -34.96
N ILE A 87 9.91 5.64 -35.52
CA ILE A 87 10.08 6.26 -36.81
C ILE A 87 10.00 5.23 -37.96
N ASP A 88 10.55 4.02 -37.73
CA ASP A 88 10.52 2.93 -38.74
C ASP A 88 9.07 2.41 -38.96
N ALA A 89 8.21 2.55 -37.99
CA ALA A 89 6.81 2.14 -38.06
C ALA A 89 5.85 3.21 -38.62
N LEU A 90 6.35 4.38 -38.98
CA LEU A 90 5.51 5.40 -39.61
C LEU A 90 4.94 4.86 -40.94
N PRO A 91 3.64 5.08 -41.22
CA PRO A 91 3.00 4.64 -42.44
C PRO A 91 3.69 5.23 -43.69
N ASN A 92 3.79 4.45 -44.72
CA ASN A 92 4.21 4.91 -46.04
C ASN A 92 3.11 5.75 -46.74
N SER A 93 3.34 6.23 -47.96
CA SER A 93 2.37 7.01 -48.72
C SER A 93 1.05 6.30 -49.03
N LYS A 94 0.98 4.97 -48.83
CA LYS A 94 -0.23 4.14 -48.97
C LYS A 94 -0.91 3.86 -47.63
N GLY A 95 -0.48 4.47 -46.51
CA GLY A 95 -1.03 4.26 -45.16
C GLY A 95 -0.60 2.94 -44.52
N VAL A 96 0.36 2.21 -45.09
CA VAL A 96 0.79 0.90 -44.58
C VAL A 96 2.05 1.05 -43.72
N SER A 97 1.99 0.54 -42.47
CA SER A 97 3.15 0.45 -41.61
C SER A 97 3.85 -0.91 -41.78
N SER A 98 5.16 -0.87 -42.06
CA SER A 98 5.99 -2.06 -42.22
C SER A 98 7.40 -1.81 -41.67
N PRO A 99 7.57 -1.88 -40.34
CA PRO A 99 8.86 -1.60 -39.72
C PRO A 99 9.90 -2.66 -40.04
N SER A 100 11.02 -2.21 -40.66
CA SER A 100 12.07 -3.09 -41.19
C SER A 100 12.97 -3.69 -40.11
N TYR A 101 13.08 -3.02 -38.94
CA TYR A 101 14.04 -3.38 -37.90
C TYR A 101 13.39 -4.00 -36.67
N ARG A 102 12.08 -3.91 -36.51
CA ARG A 102 11.32 -4.34 -35.32
C ARG A 102 11.65 -5.77 -34.91
N LYS A 103 11.45 -6.74 -35.80
CA LYS A 103 11.67 -8.17 -35.50
C LYS A 103 13.08 -8.46 -35.01
N ARG A 104 14.09 -7.97 -35.74
CA ARG A 104 15.51 -8.18 -35.41
C ARG A 104 15.86 -7.55 -34.04
N ASN A 105 15.45 -6.31 -33.83
CA ASN A 105 15.81 -5.56 -32.65
C ASN A 105 15.07 -6.09 -31.41
N SER A 106 13.78 -6.46 -31.49
CA SER A 106 13.04 -7.05 -30.39
C SER A 106 13.61 -8.41 -29.96
N GLN A 107 13.95 -9.27 -30.93
CA GLN A 107 14.57 -10.57 -30.62
C GLN A 107 15.95 -10.40 -29.95
N TYR A 108 16.74 -9.45 -30.40
CA TYR A 108 18.04 -9.14 -29.80
C TYR A 108 17.89 -8.60 -28.38
N LEU A 109 16.97 -7.67 -28.13
CA LEU A 109 16.81 -7.01 -26.83
C LEU A 109 16.11 -7.88 -25.80
N THR A 110 15.22 -8.78 -26.22
CA THR A 110 14.49 -9.66 -25.29
C THR A 110 15.44 -10.49 -24.43
N GLN A 111 16.55 -10.97 -24.97
CA GLN A 111 17.55 -11.74 -24.21
C GLN A 111 18.25 -10.90 -23.12
N TYR A 112 18.27 -9.58 -23.24
CA TYR A 112 18.91 -8.66 -22.29
C TYR A 112 17.92 -7.99 -21.33
N ARG A 113 16.61 -8.21 -21.50
CA ARG A 113 15.59 -7.69 -20.58
C ARG A 113 15.86 -8.07 -19.12
N PRO A 114 16.26 -9.30 -18.76
CA PRO A 114 16.59 -9.65 -17.38
C PRO A 114 17.73 -8.82 -16.78
N ASN A 115 18.63 -8.30 -17.61
CA ASN A 115 19.72 -7.46 -17.13
C ASN A 115 19.24 -6.08 -16.64
N MET A 116 18.08 -5.60 -17.11
CA MET A 116 17.46 -4.39 -16.58
C MET A 116 17.04 -4.60 -15.11
N LEU A 117 16.43 -5.72 -14.79
CA LEU A 117 16.09 -6.04 -13.40
C LEU A 117 17.32 -6.19 -12.51
N LYS A 118 18.38 -6.85 -13.01
CA LYS A 118 19.67 -6.97 -12.29
C LYS A 118 20.31 -5.61 -12.07
N GLY A 119 20.30 -4.74 -13.10
CA GLY A 119 20.81 -3.37 -13.02
C GLY A 119 20.04 -2.54 -11.99
N ALA A 120 18.72 -2.68 -11.94
CA ALA A 120 17.89 -2.01 -10.95
C ALA A 120 18.29 -2.40 -9.52
N ILE A 121 18.41 -3.69 -9.24
CA ILE A 121 18.83 -4.21 -7.92
C ILE A 121 20.23 -3.68 -7.54
N TYR A 122 21.15 -3.65 -8.51
CA TYR A 122 22.48 -3.05 -8.33
C TYR A 122 22.39 -1.58 -7.91
N PHE A 123 21.61 -0.76 -8.62
CA PHE A 123 21.45 0.65 -8.29
C PHE A 123 20.71 0.87 -6.96
N MET A 124 19.70 0.05 -6.63
CA MET A 124 19.02 0.08 -5.34
C MET A 124 19.99 -0.15 -4.17
N SER A 125 20.90 -1.13 -4.29
CA SER A 125 21.91 -1.41 -3.26
C SER A 125 22.85 -0.22 -2.99
N ARG A 126 22.97 0.68 -3.97
CA ARG A 126 23.79 1.90 -3.89
C ARG A 126 22.98 3.18 -3.66
N LYS A 127 21.67 3.03 -3.40
CA LYS A 127 20.73 4.14 -3.19
C LYS A 127 20.66 5.12 -4.38
N GLN A 128 21.01 4.65 -5.57
CA GLN A 128 20.89 5.40 -6.84
C GLN A 128 19.46 5.19 -7.40
N TRP A 129 18.48 5.80 -6.71
CA TRP A 129 17.06 5.50 -6.90
C TRP A 129 16.55 5.84 -8.31
N GLN A 130 17.01 6.93 -8.91
CA GLN A 130 16.58 7.29 -10.26
C GLN A 130 17.07 6.31 -11.32
N ASP A 131 18.36 5.90 -11.26
CA ASP A 131 18.88 4.87 -12.16
C ASP A 131 18.15 3.52 -11.96
N ALA A 132 17.85 3.15 -10.69
CA ALA A 132 17.10 1.94 -10.38
C ALA A 132 15.69 1.97 -10.99
N TRP A 133 14.97 3.08 -10.80
CA TRP A 133 13.62 3.24 -11.34
C TRP A 133 13.61 3.18 -12.86
N ASP A 134 14.55 3.85 -13.51
CA ASP A 134 14.66 3.84 -14.98
C ASP A 134 14.88 2.43 -15.56
N GLN A 135 15.67 1.61 -14.88
CA GLN A 135 15.87 0.21 -15.27
C GLN A 135 14.60 -0.62 -15.10
N LEU A 136 13.89 -0.44 -13.96
CA LEU A 136 12.62 -1.13 -13.70
C LEU A 136 11.53 -0.71 -14.68
N ASP A 137 11.47 0.58 -15.00
CA ASP A 137 10.51 1.11 -15.97
C ASP A 137 10.68 0.48 -17.36
N ILE A 138 11.91 0.34 -17.82
CA ILE A 138 12.20 -0.38 -19.06
C ILE A 138 11.78 -1.85 -18.97
N TYR A 139 12.21 -2.54 -17.90
CA TYR A 139 11.87 -3.96 -17.70
C TYR A 139 10.36 -4.21 -17.77
N LEU A 140 9.59 -3.33 -17.14
CA LEU A 140 8.13 -3.46 -17.01
C LEU A 140 7.37 -2.97 -18.26
N ASN A 141 7.96 -2.04 -19.05
CA ASN A 141 7.35 -1.53 -20.26
C ASN A 141 7.60 -2.42 -21.50
N VAL A 142 8.66 -3.21 -21.52
CA VAL A 142 8.98 -4.10 -22.64
C VAL A 142 7.76 -4.90 -23.15
N PRO A 143 6.96 -5.57 -22.28
CA PRO A 143 5.79 -6.32 -22.76
C PRO A 143 4.68 -5.46 -23.38
N ARG A 144 4.69 -4.15 -23.12
CA ARG A 144 3.67 -3.19 -23.57
C ARG A 144 4.12 -2.36 -24.77
N SER A 145 5.43 -2.38 -25.08
CA SER A 145 6.02 -1.59 -26.14
C SER A 145 5.72 -2.19 -27.52
N PRO A 146 5.29 -1.40 -28.52
CA PRO A 146 5.06 -1.85 -29.89
C PRO A 146 6.27 -2.55 -30.51
N LEU A 147 7.48 -2.16 -30.13
CA LEU A 147 8.73 -2.79 -30.58
C LEU A 147 8.72 -4.30 -30.31
N PHE A 148 8.15 -4.74 -29.18
CA PHE A 148 8.16 -6.14 -28.77
C PHE A 148 6.86 -6.89 -29.11
N SER A 149 5.97 -6.27 -29.88
CA SER A 149 4.76 -6.95 -30.35
C SER A 149 5.14 -8.20 -31.16
N GLY A 150 4.51 -9.33 -30.83
CA GLY A 150 4.80 -10.62 -31.50
C GLY A 150 6.02 -11.38 -30.94
N VAL A 151 6.66 -10.90 -29.87
CA VAL A 151 7.72 -11.62 -29.16
C VAL A 151 7.21 -12.04 -27.79
N ALA A 152 7.21 -13.34 -27.50
CA ALA A 152 6.83 -13.84 -26.19
C ALA A 152 7.73 -13.24 -25.10
N GLN A 153 7.11 -12.77 -24.02
CA GLN A 153 7.80 -12.17 -22.90
C GLN A 153 7.69 -13.06 -21.66
N ASP A 154 8.82 -13.25 -20.98
CA ASP A 154 8.82 -13.87 -19.65
C ASP A 154 8.22 -12.91 -18.64
N THR A 155 7.15 -13.34 -17.95
CA THR A 155 6.43 -12.56 -16.93
C THR A 155 6.74 -13.00 -15.50
N THR A 156 7.59 -14.02 -15.31
CA THR A 156 7.87 -14.66 -14.02
C THR A 156 8.22 -13.67 -12.90
N HIS A 157 8.98 -12.63 -13.22
CA HIS A 157 9.42 -11.63 -12.23
C HIS A 157 8.70 -10.29 -12.33
N THR A 158 7.60 -10.20 -13.08
CA THR A 158 6.90 -8.93 -13.32
C THR A 158 6.32 -8.35 -12.03
N ASP A 159 5.69 -9.16 -11.17
CA ASP A 159 5.11 -8.70 -9.91
C ASP A 159 6.19 -8.23 -8.93
N PHE A 160 7.31 -8.96 -8.85
CA PHE A 160 8.46 -8.57 -8.05
C PHE A 160 9.10 -7.25 -8.56
N ALA A 161 9.30 -7.13 -9.87
CA ALA A 161 9.84 -5.91 -10.46
C ALA A 161 8.90 -4.70 -10.23
N SER A 162 7.58 -4.91 -10.30
CA SER A 162 6.58 -3.88 -10.01
C SER A 162 6.63 -3.44 -8.54
N PHE A 163 6.77 -4.40 -7.62
CA PHE A 163 7.00 -4.10 -6.21
C PHE A 163 8.26 -3.24 -6.01
N LEU A 164 9.38 -3.61 -6.63
CA LEU A 164 10.63 -2.83 -6.55
C LEU A 164 10.47 -1.42 -7.16
N ALA A 165 9.73 -1.29 -8.27
CA ALA A 165 9.48 0.00 -8.90
C ALA A 165 8.69 0.94 -7.97
N VAL A 166 7.62 0.44 -7.34
CA VAL A 166 6.85 1.22 -6.37
C VAL A 166 7.71 1.62 -5.18
N MET A 167 8.49 0.69 -4.61
CA MET A 167 9.42 0.99 -3.50
C MET A 167 10.45 2.05 -3.88
N THR A 168 10.98 1.98 -5.09
CA THR A 168 11.96 2.94 -5.61
C THR A 168 11.31 4.33 -5.81
N ALA A 169 10.09 4.36 -6.34
CA ALA A 169 9.31 5.60 -6.49
C ALA A 169 9.03 6.29 -5.14
N TYR A 170 8.72 5.53 -4.09
CA TYR A 170 8.61 6.08 -2.73
C TYR A 170 9.93 6.69 -2.22
N LYS A 171 11.08 6.07 -2.55
CA LYS A 171 12.40 6.64 -2.19
C LYS A 171 12.72 7.92 -2.97
N LEU A 172 12.15 8.08 -4.15
CA LEU A 172 12.23 9.31 -4.96
C LEU A 172 11.20 10.36 -4.55
N ASN A 173 10.27 10.03 -3.65
CA ASN A 173 9.11 10.86 -3.32
C ASN A 173 8.28 11.23 -4.57
N ASP A 174 8.18 10.32 -5.53
CA ASP A 174 7.48 10.51 -6.81
C ASP A 174 6.23 9.64 -6.88
N LYS A 175 5.10 10.27 -6.63
CA LYS A 175 3.79 9.66 -6.55
C LYS A 175 3.34 9.06 -7.88
N ASN A 176 3.54 9.82 -8.97
CA ASN A 176 3.15 9.39 -10.31
C ASN A 176 3.88 8.11 -10.73
N LYS A 177 5.17 8.03 -10.40
CA LYS A 177 5.97 6.82 -10.63
C LYS A 177 5.46 5.64 -9.81
N ALA A 178 5.05 5.86 -8.55
CA ALA A 178 4.49 4.80 -7.70
C ALA A 178 3.17 4.28 -8.28
N GLU A 179 2.23 5.16 -8.63
CA GLU A 179 0.93 4.81 -9.17
C GLU A 179 1.00 3.96 -10.44
N LYS A 180 2.02 4.22 -11.30
CA LYS A 180 2.19 3.52 -12.58
C LYS A 180 2.21 1.99 -12.45
N TYR A 181 2.77 1.46 -11.37
CA TYR A 181 2.96 0.01 -11.18
C TYR A 181 2.26 -0.56 -9.94
N LEU A 182 1.49 0.27 -9.23
CA LEU A 182 0.89 -0.06 -7.94
C LEU A 182 -0.06 -1.26 -8.02
N SER A 183 -0.95 -1.27 -9.04
CA SER A 183 -1.90 -2.37 -9.24
C SER A 183 -1.23 -3.73 -9.50
N GLN A 184 -0.09 -3.71 -10.20
CA GLN A 184 0.69 -4.92 -10.46
C GLN A 184 1.51 -5.36 -9.24
N ALA A 185 2.04 -4.40 -8.47
CA ALA A 185 2.85 -4.66 -7.28
C ALA A 185 2.10 -5.41 -6.18
N ILE A 186 0.76 -5.25 -6.09
CA ILE A 186 -0.11 -6.00 -5.17
C ILE A 186 -0.04 -7.52 -5.42
N ASN A 187 0.23 -7.94 -6.64
CA ASN A 187 0.29 -9.37 -6.99
C ASN A 187 1.55 -10.05 -6.42
N TYR A 188 2.56 -9.27 -6.00
CA TYR A 188 3.73 -9.84 -5.33
C TYR A 188 3.37 -10.31 -3.90
N VAL A 189 2.95 -11.55 -3.79
CA VAL A 189 2.41 -12.17 -2.56
C VAL A 189 3.27 -11.93 -1.31
N PRO A 190 4.64 -12.09 -1.35
CA PRO A 190 5.46 -11.91 -0.16
C PRO A 190 5.39 -10.53 0.49
N ARG A 191 4.90 -9.52 -0.23
CA ARG A 191 4.80 -8.13 0.23
C ARG A 191 3.43 -7.50 -0.01
N ARG A 192 2.42 -8.30 -0.34
CA ARG A 192 1.06 -7.83 -0.66
C ARG A 192 0.45 -7.01 0.46
N GLU A 193 0.52 -7.50 1.70
CA GLU A 193 -0.03 -6.78 2.85
C GLU A 193 0.60 -5.39 3.00
N PHE A 194 1.93 -5.34 2.93
CA PHE A 194 2.67 -4.08 2.98
C PHE A 194 2.25 -3.13 1.84
N MET A 195 2.09 -3.65 0.62
CA MET A 195 1.67 -2.84 -0.53
C MET A 195 0.26 -2.28 -0.35
N LEU A 196 -0.69 -3.11 0.09
CA LEU A 196 -2.06 -2.66 0.35
C LEU A 196 -2.11 -1.57 1.43
N ARG A 197 -1.30 -1.68 2.49
CA ARG A 197 -1.17 -0.62 3.51
C ARG A 197 -0.67 0.68 2.89
N LYS A 198 0.37 0.61 2.05
CA LYS A 198 0.94 1.81 1.40
C LYS A 198 -0.02 2.46 0.43
N ILE A 199 -0.83 1.68 -0.29
CA ILE A 199 -1.89 2.22 -1.15
C ILE A 199 -2.96 2.90 -0.30
N ALA A 200 -3.41 2.26 0.79
CA ALA A 200 -4.40 2.86 1.69
C ALA A 200 -3.92 4.23 2.24
N GLU A 201 -2.65 4.31 2.68
CA GLU A 201 -2.03 5.58 3.12
C GLU A 201 -2.04 6.64 2.00
N LEU A 202 -1.77 6.23 0.76
CA LEU A 202 -1.75 7.12 -0.39
C LEU A 202 -3.14 7.66 -0.72
N GLU A 203 -4.16 6.80 -0.75
CA GLU A 203 -5.53 7.18 -1.06
C GLU A 203 -6.12 8.12 0.01
N VAL A 204 -5.80 7.90 1.30
CA VAL A 204 -6.14 8.86 2.37
C VAL A 204 -5.50 10.22 2.12
N ALA A 205 -4.21 10.25 1.79
CA ALA A 205 -3.50 11.50 1.53
C ALA A 205 -4.05 12.26 0.30
N GLN A 206 -4.70 11.53 -0.63
CA GLN A 206 -5.36 12.11 -1.81
C GLN A 206 -6.81 12.53 -1.56
N GLY A 207 -7.38 12.10 -0.44
CA GLY A 207 -8.81 12.30 -0.13
C GLY A 207 -9.73 11.39 -0.94
N ASP A 208 -9.21 10.35 -1.62
CA ASP A 208 -10.03 9.37 -2.36
C ASP A 208 -10.58 8.30 -1.42
N THR A 209 -11.64 8.67 -0.71
CA THR A 209 -12.27 7.80 0.28
C THR A 209 -12.82 6.50 -0.35
N ALA A 210 -13.32 6.55 -1.59
CA ALA A 210 -13.88 5.37 -2.25
C ALA A 210 -12.82 4.31 -2.52
N LYS A 211 -11.68 4.71 -3.07
CA LYS A 211 -10.54 3.81 -3.28
C LYS A 211 -9.93 3.33 -1.96
N TYR A 212 -9.85 4.21 -0.96
CA TYR A 212 -9.38 3.83 0.37
C TYR A 212 -10.18 2.65 0.93
N VAL A 213 -11.52 2.74 0.91
CA VAL A 213 -12.41 1.67 1.40
C VAL A 213 -12.30 0.40 0.57
N ASP A 214 -12.16 0.52 -0.77
CA ASP A 214 -11.91 -0.64 -1.64
C ASP A 214 -10.61 -1.36 -1.25
N ILE A 215 -9.54 -0.61 -0.99
CA ILE A 215 -8.25 -1.18 -0.57
C ILE A 215 -8.33 -1.82 0.83
N LEU A 216 -9.02 -1.18 1.79
CA LEU A 216 -9.25 -1.79 3.10
C LEU A 216 -10.04 -3.10 2.97
N THR A 217 -11.08 -3.12 2.12
CA THR A 217 -11.89 -4.31 1.87
C THR A 217 -11.04 -5.44 1.24
N LYS A 218 -10.20 -5.13 0.25
CA LYS A 218 -9.26 -6.10 -0.32
C LYS A 218 -8.27 -6.60 0.72
N GLY A 219 -7.72 -5.69 1.53
CA GLY A 219 -6.82 -6.01 2.63
C GLY A 219 -7.46 -6.95 3.65
N PHE A 220 -8.68 -6.68 4.06
CA PHE A 220 -9.46 -7.54 4.96
C PHE A 220 -9.71 -8.94 4.37
N ARG A 221 -10.06 -9.03 3.08
CA ARG A 221 -10.29 -10.34 2.42
C ARG A 221 -9.03 -11.20 2.35
N TYR A 222 -7.86 -10.60 2.09
CA TYR A 222 -6.59 -11.34 2.07
C TYR A 222 -6.03 -11.60 3.47
N TYR A 223 -6.23 -10.67 4.41
CA TYR A 223 -5.62 -10.67 5.74
C TYR A 223 -6.66 -10.27 6.80
N PRO A 224 -7.67 -11.13 7.06
CA PRO A 224 -8.79 -10.78 7.95
C PRO A 224 -8.35 -10.48 9.40
N GLN A 225 -7.25 -11.07 9.85
CA GLN A 225 -6.70 -10.85 11.19
C GLN A 225 -5.72 -9.66 11.26
N SER A 226 -5.54 -8.93 10.16
CA SER A 226 -4.65 -7.77 10.16
C SER A 226 -5.21 -6.64 11.01
N GLU A 227 -4.41 -6.19 11.98
CA GLU A 227 -4.71 -5.04 12.82
C GLU A 227 -4.77 -3.71 12.04
N HIS A 228 -4.44 -3.74 10.76
CA HIS A 228 -4.48 -2.55 9.91
C HIS A 228 -5.81 -2.40 9.16
N PHE A 229 -6.29 -3.45 8.48
CA PHE A 229 -7.41 -3.34 7.55
C PHE A 229 -8.76 -3.42 8.25
N PHE A 230 -8.99 -4.47 9.02
CA PHE A 230 -10.28 -4.72 9.65
C PHE A 230 -10.72 -3.58 10.58
N PRO A 231 -9.92 -3.09 11.54
CA PRO A 231 -10.35 -2.01 12.43
C PRO A 231 -10.72 -0.73 11.65
N ARG A 232 -9.88 -0.33 10.69
CA ARG A 232 -10.12 0.89 9.89
C ARG A 232 -11.38 0.79 9.03
N LEU A 233 -11.68 -0.40 8.52
CA LEU A 233 -12.90 -0.66 7.76
C LEU A 233 -14.14 -0.53 8.66
N ILE A 234 -14.08 -1.08 9.86
CA ILE A 234 -15.15 -0.99 10.86
C ILE A 234 -15.35 0.45 11.32
N ASP A 235 -14.26 1.15 11.69
CA ASP A 235 -14.29 2.55 12.12
C ASP A 235 -14.89 3.45 11.03
N TYR A 236 -14.55 3.20 9.77
CA TYR A 236 -15.13 3.94 8.64
C TYR A 236 -16.65 3.79 8.58
N TYR A 237 -17.17 2.55 8.64
CA TYR A 237 -18.61 2.32 8.55
C TYR A 237 -19.37 2.81 9.80
N ILE A 238 -18.78 2.68 11.00
CA ILE A 238 -19.32 3.28 12.21
C ILE A 238 -19.40 4.80 12.07
N GLY A 239 -18.34 5.45 11.61
CA GLY A 239 -18.28 6.90 11.42
C GLY A 239 -19.29 7.42 10.37
N LYS A 240 -19.69 6.57 9.41
CA LYS A 240 -20.77 6.86 8.45
C LYS A 240 -22.17 6.55 8.98
N GLY A 241 -22.30 5.94 10.16
CA GLY A 241 -23.59 5.45 10.68
C GLY A 241 -24.08 4.17 9.99
N GLU A 242 -23.25 3.53 9.16
CA GLU A 242 -23.58 2.30 8.43
C GLU A 242 -23.33 1.05 9.30
N LEU A 243 -23.97 1.02 10.49
CA LEU A 243 -23.73 -0.02 11.50
C LEU A 243 -24.03 -1.42 10.99
N LYS A 244 -25.05 -1.60 10.16
CA LYS A 244 -25.39 -2.90 9.55
C LYS A 244 -24.26 -3.43 8.66
N THR A 245 -23.64 -2.55 7.89
CA THR A 245 -22.48 -2.91 7.04
C THR A 245 -21.29 -3.31 7.91
N ALA A 246 -20.98 -2.53 8.96
CA ALA A 246 -19.93 -2.86 9.92
C ALA A 246 -20.18 -4.21 10.59
N LEU A 247 -21.43 -4.49 10.99
CA LEU A 247 -21.82 -5.76 11.60
C LEU A 247 -21.63 -6.93 10.64
N SER A 248 -22.02 -6.78 9.36
CA SER A 248 -21.85 -7.80 8.32
C SER A 248 -20.37 -8.20 8.12
N PHE A 249 -19.45 -7.22 8.03
CA PHE A 249 -18.02 -7.49 7.96
C PHE A 249 -17.50 -8.19 9.20
N THR A 250 -18.00 -7.78 10.37
CA THR A 250 -17.62 -8.40 11.65
C THR A 250 -18.11 -9.83 11.73
N ASP A 251 -19.33 -10.12 11.30
CA ASP A 251 -19.89 -11.47 11.27
C ASP A 251 -19.15 -12.37 10.27
N GLU A 252 -18.77 -11.84 9.10
CA GLU A 252 -17.91 -12.55 8.14
C GLU A 252 -16.55 -12.91 8.77
N ALA A 253 -15.93 -11.98 9.50
CA ALA A 253 -14.68 -12.21 10.21
C ALA A 253 -14.84 -13.29 11.30
N MET A 254 -15.91 -13.22 12.08
CA MET A 254 -16.20 -14.16 13.16
C MET A 254 -16.56 -15.57 12.67
N GLN A 255 -17.05 -15.74 11.45
CA GLN A 255 -17.21 -17.07 10.83
C GLN A 255 -15.87 -17.78 10.66
N LYS A 256 -14.77 -17.05 10.48
CA LYS A 256 -13.42 -17.61 10.33
C LYS A 256 -12.74 -17.86 11.67
N ASP A 257 -12.98 -16.97 12.64
CA ASP A 257 -12.41 -17.05 13.99
C ASP A 257 -13.33 -16.35 14.98
N SER A 258 -14.25 -17.12 15.58
CA SER A 258 -15.29 -16.61 16.48
C SER A 258 -14.77 -16.17 17.86
N LEU A 259 -13.54 -16.52 18.19
CA LEU A 259 -12.91 -16.18 19.48
C LEU A 259 -11.83 -15.09 19.34
N ASN A 260 -11.60 -14.56 18.14
CA ASN A 260 -10.62 -13.53 17.93
C ASN A 260 -10.97 -12.26 18.74
N PRO A 261 -10.07 -11.77 19.61
CA PRO A 261 -10.34 -10.61 20.46
C PRO A 261 -10.72 -9.37 19.67
N LEU A 262 -10.09 -9.15 18.51
CA LEU A 262 -10.34 -8.02 17.63
C LEU A 262 -11.79 -8.02 17.10
N PHE A 263 -12.28 -9.18 16.67
CA PHE A 263 -13.64 -9.31 16.14
C PHE A 263 -14.71 -9.23 17.25
N LEU A 264 -14.44 -9.85 18.39
CA LEU A 264 -15.30 -9.75 19.58
C LEU A 264 -15.43 -8.29 20.03
N TYR A 265 -14.32 -7.55 20.07
CA TYR A 265 -14.30 -6.15 20.47
C TYR A 265 -15.03 -5.27 19.46
N ALA A 266 -14.82 -5.48 18.17
CA ALA A 266 -15.56 -4.76 17.12
C ALA A 266 -17.07 -5.00 17.25
N LYS A 267 -17.50 -6.25 17.43
CA LYS A 267 -18.92 -6.58 17.61
C LYS A 267 -19.52 -5.93 18.84
N HIS A 268 -18.79 -5.96 19.95
CA HIS A 268 -19.19 -5.26 21.17
C HIS A 268 -19.43 -3.76 20.91
N ASN A 269 -18.49 -3.09 20.26
CA ASN A 269 -18.59 -1.65 19.98
C ASN A 269 -19.75 -1.33 19.04
N ILE A 270 -19.92 -2.07 17.92
CA ILE A 270 -21.04 -1.85 17.00
C ILE A 270 -22.37 -1.97 17.73
N LEU A 271 -22.54 -3.01 18.55
CA LEU A 271 -23.76 -3.23 19.34
C LEU A 271 -23.99 -2.13 20.38
N MET A 272 -22.92 -1.53 20.91
CA MET A 272 -23.03 -0.33 21.77
C MET A 272 -23.62 0.85 20.98
N TYR A 273 -23.15 1.11 19.75
CA TYR A 273 -23.70 2.16 18.91
C TYR A 273 -25.15 1.88 18.49
N GLU A 274 -25.52 0.63 18.27
CA GLU A 274 -26.91 0.22 17.99
C GLU A 274 -27.80 0.26 19.25
N LYS A 275 -27.24 0.53 20.44
CA LYS A 275 -27.92 0.45 21.75
C LYS A 275 -28.48 -0.94 22.05
N ASN A 276 -27.99 -1.97 21.37
CA ASN A 276 -28.31 -3.37 21.67
C ASN A 276 -27.48 -3.85 22.88
N TYR A 277 -27.79 -3.28 24.03
CA TYR A 277 -27.03 -3.49 25.30
C TYR A 277 -27.03 -4.94 25.78
N GLY A 278 -28.03 -5.73 25.38
CA GLY A 278 -28.10 -7.16 25.74
C GLY A 278 -26.95 -7.94 25.12
N GLU A 279 -26.83 -7.86 23.81
CA GLU A 279 -25.76 -8.53 23.08
C GLU A 279 -24.41 -7.87 23.31
N ALA A 280 -24.35 -6.53 23.41
CA ALA A 280 -23.12 -5.81 23.73
C ALA A 280 -22.48 -6.33 25.03
N LEU A 281 -23.26 -6.55 26.09
CA LEU A 281 -22.77 -7.18 27.34
C LEU A 281 -22.17 -8.56 27.11
N LEU A 282 -22.83 -9.40 26.30
CA LEU A 282 -22.35 -10.75 25.99
C LEU A 282 -20.96 -10.72 25.37
N TYR A 283 -20.78 -9.91 24.32
CA TYR A 283 -19.51 -9.80 23.59
C TYR A 283 -18.45 -9.07 24.43
N GLY A 284 -18.80 -7.99 25.13
CA GLY A 284 -17.87 -7.27 25.99
C GLY A 284 -17.29 -8.17 27.10
N LYS A 285 -18.13 -9.01 27.72
CA LYS A 285 -17.66 -10.00 28.72
C LYS A 285 -16.72 -11.04 28.09
N LYS A 286 -16.98 -11.51 26.86
CA LYS A 286 -16.07 -12.44 26.17
C LYS A 286 -14.72 -11.79 25.92
N VAL A 287 -14.69 -10.50 25.59
CA VAL A 287 -13.43 -9.73 25.43
C VAL A 287 -12.67 -9.68 26.75
N LEU A 288 -13.34 -9.32 27.87
CA LEU A 288 -12.68 -9.20 29.17
C LEU A 288 -12.25 -10.55 29.78
N LEU A 289 -12.86 -11.67 29.38
CA LEU A 289 -12.37 -13.01 29.74
C LEU A 289 -10.99 -13.31 29.12
N GLN A 290 -10.65 -12.69 28.00
CA GLN A 290 -9.34 -12.86 27.36
C GLN A 290 -8.33 -11.82 27.82
N ASN A 291 -8.78 -10.58 28.09
CA ASN A 291 -7.95 -9.50 28.61
C ASN A 291 -8.80 -8.52 29.42
N ASP A 292 -8.70 -8.62 30.73
CA ASP A 292 -9.44 -7.79 31.71
C ASP A 292 -8.89 -6.36 31.83
N SER A 293 -7.71 -6.11 31.25
CA SER A 293 -7.02 -4.82 31.33
C SER A 293 -7.36 -3.87 30.16
N LEU A 294 -8.41 -4.18 29.39
CA LEU A 294 -8.92 -3.28 28.37
C LEU A 294 -9.87 -2.25 28.98
N ALA A 295 -9.49 -0.97 28.92
CA ALA A 295 -10.25 0.12 29.54
C ALA A 295 -11.64 0.28 28.93
N ALA A 296 -11.74 0.38 27.58
CA ALA A 296 -13.02 0.65 26.92
C ALA A 296 -14.11 -0.41 27.15
N PRO A 297 -13.85 -1.74 27.08
CA PRO A 297 -14.86 -2.73 27.43
C PRO A 297 -15.29 -2.65 28.90
N ASN A 298 -14.39 -2.36 29.86
CA ASN A 298 -14.73 -2.14 31.24
C ASN A 298 -15.69 -0.95 31.38
N TYR A 299 -15.34 0.20 30.79
CA TYR A 299 -16.23 1.36 30.78
C TYR A 299 -17.61 1.02 30.18
N ASN A 300 -17.64 0.44 28.99
CA ASN A 300 -18.89 0.16 28.29
C ASN A 300 -19.82 -0.78 29.07
N ILE A 301 -19.28 -1.85 29.66
CA ILE A 301 -20.06 -2.78 30.47
C ILE A 301 -20.57 -2.08 31.73
N GLY A 302 -19.72 -1.34 32.43
CA GLY A 302 -20.10 -0.55 33.60
C GLY A 302 -21.20 0.45 33.26
N TYR A 303 -21.06 1.16 32.16
CA TYR A 303 -22.01 2.15 31.65
C TYR A 303 -23.37 1.52 31.28
N ILE A 304 -23.39 0.36 30.63
CA ILE A 304 -24.64 -0.35 30.32
C ILE A 304 -25.40 -0.67 31.62
N TYR A 305 -24.71 -1.19 32.67
CA TYR A 305 -25.34 -1.48 33.93
C TYR A 305 -25.78 -0.21 34.65
N TYR A 306 -25.02 0.88 34.56
CA TYR A 306 -25.42 2.20 35.06
C TYR A 306 -26.72 2.68 34.41
N LEU A 307 -26.80 2.66 33.07
CA LEU A 307 -28.01 3.03 32.33
C LEU A 307 -29.23 2.20 32.73
N ARG A 308 -29.06 0.88 32.97
CA ARG A 308 -30.14 0.01 33.48
C ARG A 308 -30.57 0.37 34.88
N ALA A 309 -29.67 0.88 35.70
CA ALA A 309 -30.04 1.37 37.05
C ALA A 309 -30.90 2.64 36.94
N GLU A 310 -30.49 3.57 36.08
CA GLU A 310 -31.25 4.80 35.81
C GLU A 310 -32.64 4.49 35.24
N GLU A 311 -32.72 3.57 34.27
CA GLU A 311 -33.97 3.09 33.70
C GLU A 311 -34.90 2.46 34.78
N ALA A 312 -34.34 1.66 35.68
CA ALA A 312 -35.07 1.06 36.77
C ALA A 312 -35.62 2.13 37.75
N MET A 313 -34.85 3.20 37.99
CA MET A 313 -35.31 4.32 38.85
C MET A 313 -36.40 5.16 38.15
N ALA A 314 -36.33 5.28 36.86
CA ALA A 314 -37.32 6.04 36.06
C ALA A 314 -38.66 5.32 35.88
N ASN A 315 -38.72 4.01 36.07
CA ASN A 315 -39.92 3.19 35.81
C ASN A 315 -41.03 3.47 36.84
N ARG A 316 -42.00 4.30 36.47
CA ARG A 316 -43.11 4.73 37.33
C ARG A 316 -44.21 3.67 37.56
N ASP A 317 -44.20 2.57 36.81
CA ASP A 317 -45.17 1.48 36.95
C ASP A 317 -44.88 0.62 38.21
N LYS A 318 -43.69 0.80 38.80
CA LYS A 318 -43.24 0.08 40.01
C LYS A 318 -43.22 0.98 41.23
N SER A 319 -43.44 0.38 42.39
CA SER A 319 -43.30 1.08 43.66
C SER A 319 -41.86 1.59 43.86
N MET A 320 -41.68 2.66 44.62
CA MET A 320 -40.36 3.23 44.94
C MET A 320 -39.39 2.18 45.47
N ARG A 321 -39.87 1.31 46.37
CA ARG A 321 -39.09 0.22 46.97
C ARG A 321 -38.59 -0.79 45.91
N GLN A 322 -39.44 -1.13 44.95
CA GLN A 322 -39.06 -2.02 43.83
C GLN A 322 -38.04 -1.36 42.91
N ARG A 323 -38.26 -0.10 42.55
CA ARG A 323 -37.31 0.67 41.71
C ARG A 323 -35.93 0.73 42.36
N MET A 324 -35.86 1.11 43.63
CA MET A 324 -34.58 1.16 44.37
C MET A 324 -33.89 -0.19 44.44
N LYS A 325 -34.62 -1.27 44.67
CA LYS A 325 -34.04 -2.62 44.72
C LYS A 325 -33.45 -3.05 43.37
N GLU A 326 -34.16 -2.76 42.28
CA GLU A 326 -33.67 -3.08 40.94
C GLU A 326 -32.46 -2.22 40.55
N ALA A 327 -32.52 -0.93 40.80
CA ALA A 327 -31.42 -0.01 40.55
C ALA A 327 -30.16 -0.40 41.33
N GLN A 328 -30.29 -0.69 42.62
CA GLN A 328 -29.17 -1.15 43.48
C GLN A 328 -28.53 -2.44 42.91
N LYS A 329 -29.33 -3.36 42.36
CA LYS A 329 -28.78 -4.56 41.71
C LYS A 329 -27.92 -4.20 40.52
N GLN A 330 -28.36 -3.24 39.69
CA GLN A 330 -27.63 -2.82 38.49
C GLN A 330 -26.38 -2.02 38.89
N TYR A 331 -26.45 -1.11 39.86
CA TYR A 331 -25.27 -0.41 40.38
C TYR A 331 -24.21 -1.37 40.94
N LYS A 332 -24.63 -2.44 41.66
CA LYS A 332 -23.71 -3.49 42.11
C LYS A 332 -23.03 -4.21 40.95
N ASN A 333 -23.73 -4.42 39.83
CA ASN A 333 -23.16 -5.03 38.65
C ASN A 333 -22.23 -4.05 37.91
N SER A 334 -22.51 -2.75 37.95
CA SER A 334 -21.69 -1.69 37.31
C SER A 334 -20.36 -1.48 38.05
N LEU A 335 -20.41 -1.49 39.36
CA LEU A 335 -19.32 -1.10 40.26
C LEU A 335 -17.95 -1.71 39.91
N PRO A 336 -17.78 -3.05 39.79
CA PRO A 336 -16.47 -3.64 39.57
C PRO A 336 -15.84 -3.19 38.20
N TYR A 337 -16.67 -2.99 37.21
CA TYR A 337 -16.22 -2.55 35.91
C TYR A 337 -15.80 -1.07 35.88
N MET A 338 -16.57 -0.21 36.55
CA MET A 338 -16.25 1.21 36.65
C MET A 338 -15.03 1.48 37.55
N GLU A 339 -14.86 0.74 38.64
CA GLU A 339 -13.63 0.80 39.43
C GLU A 339 -12.41 0.29 38.67
N ARG A 340 -12.57 -0.78 37.88
CA ARG A 340 -11.50 -1.26 37.03
C ARG A 340 -11.15 -0.23 35.97
N TYR A 341 -12.14 0.41 35.33
CA TYR A 341 -11.92 1.49 34.37
C TYR A 341 -11.16 2.65 35.01
N ARG A 342 -11.58 3.14 36.17
CA ARG A 342 -10.88 4.17 36.93
C ARG A 342 -9.41 3.82 37.19
N ALA A 343 -9.15 2.57 37.53
CA ALA A 343 -7.78 2.09 37.80
C ALA A 343 -6.92 2.05 36.54
N LEU A 344 -7.51 1.78 35.35
CA LEU A 344 -6.83 1.72 34.07
C LEU A 344 -6.64 3.11 33.44
N GLU A 345 -7.61 4.01 33.64
CA GLU A 345 -7.65 5.36 33.06
C GLU A 345 -7.92 6.40 34.18
N PRO A 346 -7.00 6.59 35.10
CA PRO A 346 -7.23 7.49 36.25
C PRO A 346 -7.41 8.95 35.81
N ASP A 347 -6.78 9.37 34.71
CA ASP A 347 -6.83 10.72 34.17
C ASP A 347 -8.15 11.03 33.46
N ASP A 348 -8.94 10.03 33.06
CA ASP A 348 -10.24 10.20 32.38
C ASP A 348 -11.38 10.40 33.39
N ALA A 349 -11.17 11.31 34.34
CA ALA A 349 -12.10 11.57 35.45
C ALA A 349 -13.47 12.07 34.98
N GLU A 350 -13.53 12.76 33.85
CA GLU A 350 -14.78 13.26 33.27
C GLU A 350 -15.77 12.11 32.98
N ARG A 351 -15.26 10.92 32.62
CA ARG A 351 -16.09 9.76 32.29
C ARG A 351 -16.44 8.92 33.49
N TRP A 352 -15.48 8.55 34.33
CA TRP A 352 -15.75 7.60 35.44
C TRP A 352 -16.31 8.26 36.68
N ARG A 353 -15.96 9.52 36.97
CA ARG A 353 -16.31 10.21 38.19
C ARG A 353 -17.82 10.38 38.39
N PRO A 354 -18.61 10.92 37.44
CA PRO A 354 -20.06 11.07 37.63
C PRO A 354 -20.74 9.74 37.89
N ILE A 355 -20.34 8.69 37.16
CA ILE A 355 -20.95 7.37 37.28
C ILE A 355 -20.62 6.73 38.63
N LEU A 356 -19.36 6.77 39.08
CA LEU A 356 -18.96 6.23 40.38
C LEU A 356 -19.54 7.02 41.53
N TYR A 357 -19.72 8.34 41.40
CA TYR A 357 -20.39 9.17 42.38
C TYR A 357 -21.82 8.65 42.63
N ASP A 358 -22.61 8.46 41.57
CA ASP A 358 -23.96 7.94 41.68
C ASP A 358 -24.01 6.50 42.23
N ILE A 359 -23.09 5.65 41.77
CA ILE A 359 -22.98 4.27 42.26
C ILE A 359 -22.68 4.24 43.78
N TYR A 360 -21.70 5.01 44.24
CA TYR A 360 -21.30 5.02 45.64
C TYR A 360 -22.39 5.61 46.54
N LEU A 361 -23.07 6.65 46.08
CA LEU A 361 -24.22 7.25 46.79
C LEU A 361 -25.33 6.22 46.95
N ASN A 362 -25.77 5.59 45.86
CA ASN A 362 -26.91 4.66 45.87
C ASN A 362 -26.62 3.32 46.56
N LEU A 363 -25.35 2.94 46.70
CA LEU A 363 -24.89 1.76 47.42
C LEU A 363 -24.49 2.05 48.87
N ASN A 364 -24.63 3.30 49.36
CA ASN A 364 -24.22 3.75 50.68
C ASN A 364 -22.74 3.51 51.03
N MET A 365 -21.85 3.71 50.03
CA MET A 365 -20.41 3.52 50.18
C MET A 365 -19.73 4.83 50.64
N GLY A 366 -20.02 5.27 51.85
CA GLY A 366 -19.71 6.61 52.33
C GLY A 366 -18.25 7.04 52.26
N ASP A 367 -17.28 6.13 52.49
CA ASP A 367 -15.86 6.47 52.42
C ASP A 367 -15.43 6.74 50.97
N LYS A 368 -15.82 5.87 50.05
CA LYS A 368 -15.55 6.02 48.61
C LYS A 368 -16.28 7.22 47.99
N PHE A 369 -17.49 7.49 48.50
CA PHE A 369 -18.24 8.66 48.11
C PHE A 369 -17.50 9.95 48.50
N ARG A 370 -17.01 10.07 49.75
CA ARG A 370 -16.25 11.23 50.22
C ARG A 370 -14.94 11.41 49.45
N GLU A 371 -14.26 10.31 49.14
CA GLU A 371 -13.06 10.33 48.30
C GLU A 371 -13.33 11.01 46.95
N ILE A 372 -14.37 10.56 46.23
CA ILE A 372 -14.69 11.12 44.90
C ILE A 372 -15.23 12.56 45.00
N ASP A 373 -15.99 12.88 46.01
CA ASP A 373 -16.52 14.22 46.23
C ASP A 373 -15.39 15.24 46.43
N SER A 374 -14.36 14.84 47.20
CA SER A 374 -13.17 15.68 47.44
C SER A 374 -12.31 15.94 46.19
N LEU A 375 -12.39 15.11 45.14
CA LEU A 375 -11.70 15.32 43.88
C LEU A 375 -12.37 16.38 42.99
N GLY A 376 -13.50 16.94 43.39
CA GLY A 376 -14.28 17.91 42.61
C GLY A 376 -14.23 19.35 43.07
N ASN A 377 -13.59 19.54 44.19
CA ASN A 377 -13.27 20.84 44.75
C ASN A 377 -11.78 21.10 44.53
#